data_f6936b11e763f939f42ed27119cac227
#
_entry.id   f6936b11e763f939f42ed27119cac227
#
_cell.length_a   1.000
_cell.length_b   1.000
_cell.length_c   1.000
_cell.angle_alpha   90.00
_cell.angle_beta   90.00
_cell.angle_gamma   90.00
#
_symmetry.space_group_name_H-M   'P 1'
#
loop_
_entity.id
_entity.type
_entity.pdbx_description
1 polymer ?
#
loop_
_entity_poly.entity_id
_entity_poly.type
_entity_poly.pdbx_seq_one_letter_code
_entity_poly.pdbx_strand_id
1 'polypeptide(L)'
;MIGFSLIVDRTGYKKPMIGAFALQVISAVGISMASSYQSLYLFTICAGLGHGIIEAVINPICAAVYPKEKTKWLTILHAAWPAGMMLGTLAIIGADWGSGGLSWQVHSLWVVIPAVAYLLMYMPCKFPVDERVQAGVPYVEMLRQVGFLTAALAAFMMVYEIGNQVFQLTDWFEKPDHWFSTSAWIGIALGGQDRDRDREKSRRIGIADRLPN
;
A
#
# COMPACT_ATOMS: atom_id res chain seq x y z
N MET A 1 2.16 6.04 -6.10
CA MET A 1 3.54 6.02 -6.64
C MET A 1 3.71 6.88 -7.89
N ILE A 2 3.08 6.56 -9.03
CA ILE A 2 3.32 7.23 -10.34
C ILE A 2 3.13 8.76 -10.25
N GLY A 3 2.08 9.26 -9.61
CA GLY A 3 1.84 10.70 -9.47
C GLY A 3 2.88 11.43 -8.60
N PHE A 4 3.41 10.76 -7.59
CA PHE A 4 4.41 11.36 -6.70
C PHE A 4 5.82 11.37 -7.29
N SER A 5 6.15 10.45 -8.20
CA SER A 5 7.45 10.48 -8.87
C SER A 5 7.67 11.77 -9.66
N LEU A 6 6.62 12.33 -10.25
CA LEU A 6 6.67 13.62 -10.95
C LEU A 6 7.04 14.78 -10.01
N ILE A 7 6.54 14.74 -8.77
CA ILE A 7 6.88 15.73 -7.73
C ILE A 7 8.33 15.57 -7.31
N VAL A 8 8.76 14.32 -7.08
CA VAL A 8 10.14 13.98 -6.69
C VAL A 8 11.14 14.45 -7.75
N ASP A 9 10.86 14.23 -9.03
CA ASP A 9 11.69 14.66 -10.14
C ASP A 9 11.96 16.17 -10.17
N ARG A 10 10.94 16.96 -9.83
CA ARG A 10 11.02 18.43 -9.84
C ARG A 10 11.61 19.03 -8.56
N THR A 11 11.36 18.40 -7.42
CA THR A 11 11.67 18.98 -6.09
C THR A 11 12.86 18.32 -5.40
N GLY A 12 13.35 17.19 -5.98
CA GLY A 12 14.35 16.33 -5.34
C GLY A 12 13.74 15.51 -4.20
N TYR A 13 14.53 14.64 -3.61
CA TYR A 13 14.06 13.66 -2.62
C TYR A 13 13.73 14.26 -1.25
N LYS A 14 14.40 15.36 -0.81
CA LYS A 14 14.24 15.90 0.55
C LYS A 14 12.86 16.49 0.80
N LYS A 15 12.36 17.32 -0.10
CA LYS A 15 11.09 18.04 0.10
C LYS A 15 9.88 17.08 0.19
N PRO A 16 9.71 16.10 -0.71
CA PRO A 16 8.63 15.12 -0.60
C PRO A 16 8.71 14.32 0.71
N MET A 17 9.90 13.98 1.19
CA MET A 17 10.05 13.22 2.43
C MET A 17 9.64 14.01 3.67
N ILE A 18 9.94 15.32 3.70
CA ILE A 18 9.43 16.21 4.76
C ILE A 18 7.89 16.31 4.68
N GLY A 19 7.35 16.39 3.47
CA GLY A 19 5.89 16.36 3.25
C GLY A 19 5.24 15.06 3.75
N ALA A 20 5.88 13.92 3.48
CA ALA A 20 5.44 12.62 3.97
C ALA A 20 5.46 12.54 5.50
N PHE A 21 6.52 13.05 6.13
CA PHE A 21 6.60 13.16 7.58
C PHE A 21 5.43 13.99 8.16
N ALA A 22 5.18 15.17 7.58
CA ALA A 22 4.07 16.01 8.03
C ALA A 22 2.72 15.29 7.91
N LEU A 23 2.47 14.61 6.79
CA LEU A 23 1.25 13.82 6.58
C LEU A 23 1.12 12.68 7.58
N GLN A 24 2.20 11.98 7.91
CA GLN A 24 2.18 10.91 8.91
C GLN A 24 1.89 11.44 10.33
N VAL A 25 2.50 12.55 10.72
CA VAL A 25 2.24 13.18 12.03
C VAL A 25 0.79 13.67 12.09
N ILE A 26 0.31 14.38 11.06
CA ILE A 26 -1.09 14.85 10.97
C ILE A 26 -2.03 13.66 11.05
N SER A 27 -1.75 12.59 10.34
CA SER A 27 -2.55 11.37 10.38
C SER A 27 -2.58 10.74 11.78
N ALA A 28 -1.42 10.52 12.39
CA ALA A 28 -1.33 9.89 13.72
C ALA A 28 -2.09 10.69 14.79
N VAL A 29 -1.88 12.02 14.81
CA VAL A 29 -2.60 12.92 15.74
C VAL A 29 -4.08 12.98 15.41
N GLY A 30 -4.44 13.12 14.13
CA GLY A 30 -5.82 13.18 13.71
C GLY A 30 -6.60 11.89 14.00
N ILE A 31 -5.98 10.73 13.78
CA ILE A 31 -6.57 9.43 14.14
C ILE A 31 -6.77 9.34 15.66
N SER A 32 -5.79 9.75 16.46
CA SER A 32 -5.90 9.72 17.92
C SER A 32 -7.03 10.59 18.47
N MET A 33 -7.37 11.66 17.78
CA MET A 33 -8.44 12.61 18.15
C MET A 33 -9.76 12.35 17.42
N ALA A 34 -9.83 11.34 16.55
CA ALA A 34 -11.01 11.08 15.74
C ALA A 34 -12.21 10.70 16.61
N SER A 35 -13.30 11.46 16.50
CA SER A 35 -14.57 11.23 17.19
C SER A 35 -15.67 10.69 16.26
N SER A 36 -15.43 10.65 14.95
CA SER A 36 -16.37 10.17 13.95
C SER A 36 -15.67 9.29 12.91
N TYR A 37 -16.45 8.42 12.27
CA TYR A 37 -15.95 7.58 11.19
C TYR A 37 -15.39 8.42 10.02
N GLN A 38 -16.01 9.53 9.68
CA GLN A 38 -15.55 10.40 8.60
C GLN A 38 -14.20 11.05 8.91
N SER A 39 -13.99 11.51 10.17
CA SER A 39 -12.69 12.06 10.58
C SER A 39 -11.60 10.99 10.58
N LEU A 40 -11.89 9.79 11.08
CA LEU A 40 -10.97 8.65 11.04
C LEU A 40 -10.56 8.34 9.59
N TYR A 41 -11.55 8.29 8.70
CA TYR A 41 -11.33 8.01 7.28
C TYR A 41 -10.43 9.05 6.60
N LEU A 42 -10.70 10.34 6.85
CA LEU A 42 -9.90 11.45 6.31
C LEU A 42 -8.42 11.35 6.73
N PHE A 43 -8.16 11.11 8.01
CA PHE A 43 -6.79 11.00 8.51
C PHE A 43 -6.10 9.71 8.03
N THR A 44 -6.83 8.64 7.79
CA THR A 44 -6.28 7.43 7.16
C THR A 44 -5.86 7.68 5.71
N ILE A 45 -6.60 8.49 4.95
CA ILE A 45 -6.18 8.94 3.61
C ILE A 45 -4.85 9.72 3.71
N CYS A 46 -4.70 10.61 4.69
CA CYS A 46 -3.44 11.32 4.90
C CYS A 46 -2.27 10.34 5.17
N ALA A 47 -2.50 9.28 5.96
CA ALA A 47 -1.51 8.22 6.17
C ALA A 47 -1.11 7.55 4.86
N GLY A 48 -2.10 7.14 4.06
CA GLY A 48 -1.87 6.50 2.77
C GLY A 48 -1.09 7.37 1.79
N LEU A 49 -1.39 8.66 1.73
CA LEU A 49 -0.64 9.64 0.93
C LEU A 49 0.82 9.74 1.42
N GLY A 50 1.04 9.84 2.72
CA GLY A 50 2.38 9.86 3.31
C GLY A 50 3.20 8.62 2.96
N HIS A 51 2.61 7.42 3.08
CA HIS A 51 3.23 6.16 2.69
C HIS A 51 3.56 6.11 1.20
N GLY A 52 2.64 6.52 0.34
CA GLY A 52 2.85 6.56 -1.11
C GLY A 52 4.01 7.48 -1.52
N ILE A 53 4.19 8.61 -0.83
CA ILE A 53 5.34 9.51 -1.05
C ILE A 53 6.64 8.83 -0.63
N ILE A 54 6.69 8.22 0.56
CA ILE A 54 7.89 7.50 1.04
C ILE A 54 8.30 6.44 0.03
N GLU A 55 7.37 5.61 -0.41
CA GLU A 55 7.64 4.53 -1.34
C GLU A 55 8.13 5.04 -2.70
N ALA A 56 7.58 6.15 -3.19
CA ALA A 56 8.03 6.81 -4.41
C ALA A 56 9.45 7.39 -4.30
N VAL A 57 9.91 7.71 -3.08
CA VAL A 57 11.23 8.28 -2.82
C VAL A 57 12.28 7.20 -2.54
N ILE A 58 11.97 6.21 -1.68
CA ILE A 58 13.00 5.27 -1.19
C ILE A 58 13.44 4.26 -2.25
N ASN A 59 12.54 3.84 -3.15
CA ASN A 59 12.87 2.88 -4.20
C ASN A 59 13.93 3.42 -5.19
N PRO A 60 13.77 4.61 -5.78
CA PRO A 60 14.79 5.20 -6.65
C PRO A 60 16.11 5.46 -5.92
N ILE A 61 16.06 5.93 -4.66
CA ILE A 61 17.28 6.15 -3.86
C ILE A 61 18.03 4.82 -3.67
N CYS A 62 17.33 3.77 -3.28
CA CYS A 62 17.93 2.44 -3.09
C CYS A 62 18.59 1.95 -4.37
N ALA A 63 17.92 2.09 -5.52
CA ALA A 63 18.46 1.71 -6.83
C ALA A 63 19.69 2.52 -7.23
N ALA A 64 19.71 3.83 -6.93
CA ALA A 64 20.82 4.72 -7.26
C ALA A 64 22.04 4.53 -6.34
N VAL A 65 21.82 4.19 -5.06
CA VAL A 65 22.90 3.95 -4.09
C VAL A 65 23.57 2.58 -4.35
N TYR A 66 22.80 1.58 -4.79
CA TYR A 66 23.32 0.22 -5.02
C TYR A 66 23.19 -0.22 -6.50
N PRO A 67 23.86 0.44 -7.45
CA PRO A 67 23.65 0.20 -8.88
C PRO A 67 24.01 -1.21 -9.35
N LYS A 68 24.97 -1.87 -8.68
CA LYS A 68 25.42 -3.23 -9.02
C LYS A 68 24.55 -4.35 -8.45
N GLU A 69 23.84 -4.09 -7.36
CA GLU A 69 23.04 -5.09 -6.64
C GLU A 69 21.60 -4.60 -6.39
N LYS A 70 21.03 -3.86 -7.34
CA LYS A 70 19.70 -3.20 -7.21
C LYS A 70 18.62 -4.17 -6.73
N THR A 71 18.50 -5.33 -7.35
CA THR A 71 17.47 -6.32 -7.02
C THR A 71 17.57 -6.81 -5.58
N LYS A 72 18.79 -7.13 -5.13
CA LYS A 72 19.04 -7.59 -3.76
C LYS A 72 18.60 -6.53 -2.73
N TRP A 73 19.05 -5.30 -2.89
CA TRP A 73 18.75 -4.25 -1.94
C TRP A 73 17.29 -3.78 -1.97
N LEU A 74 16.65 -3.79 -3.14
CA LEU A 74 15.22 -3.57 -3.24
C LEU A 74 14.42 -4.67 -2.56
N THR A 75 14.83 -5.94 -2.69
CA THR A 75 14.19 -7.06 -2.00
C THR A 75 14.32 -6.92 -0.48
N ILE A 76 15.51 -6.54 0.03
CA ILE A 76 15.72 -6.29 1.46
C ILE A 76 14.84 -5.12 1.93
N LEU A 77 14.77 -4.03 1.17
CA LEU A 77 13.92 -2.89 1.45
C LEU A 77 12.44 -3.29 1.59
N HIS A 78 11.95 -4.08 0.64
CA HIS A 78 10.56 -4.56 0.69
C HIS A 78 10.31 -5.58 1.81
N ALA A 79 11.32 -6.40 2.18
CA ALA A 79 11.24 -7.31 3.33
C ALA A 79 11.21 -6.55 4.67
N ALA A 80 11.76 -5.35 4.73
CA ALA A 80 11.68 -4.51 5.92
C ALA A 80 10.25 -4.06 6.26
N TRP A 81 9.35 -4.02 5.29
CA TRP A 81 7.95 -3.63 5.52
C TRP A 81 7.21 -4.65 6.42
N PRO A 82 7.07 -5.94 6.04
CA PRO A 82 6.44 -6.92 6.93
C PRO A 82 7.21 -7.07 8.26
N ALA A 83 8.53 -6.92 8.26
CA ALA A 83 9.30 -6.91 9.50
C ALA A 83 8.91 -5.74 10.42
N GLY A 84 8.71 -4.54 9.86
CA GLY A 84 8.23 -3.37 10.60
C GLY A 84 6.82 -3.55 11.17
N MET A 85 5.92 -4.17 10.40
CA MET A 85 4.57 -4.52 10.88
C MET A 85 4.64 -5.51 12.06
N MET A 86 5.47 -6.53 11.97
CA MET A 86 5.66 -7.51 13.04
C MET A 86 6.24 -6.85 14.30
N LEU A 87 7.28 -6.05 14.17
CA LEU A 87 7.89 -5.33 15.30
C LEU A 87 6.90 -4.35 15.95
N GLY A 88 6.13 -3.61 15.15
CA GLY A 88 5.09 -2.72 15.64
C GLY A 88 4.01 -3.45 16.41
N THR A 89 3.53 -4.58 15.91
CA THR A 89 2.55 -5.42 16.59
C THR A 89 3.11 -5.97 17.92
N LEU A 90 4.34 -6.47 17.93
CA LEU A 90 4.99 -6.95 19.15
C LEU A 90 5.19 -5.84 20.18
N ALA A 91 5.53 -4.63 19.74
CA ALA A 91 5.66 -3.47 20.62
C ALA A 91 4.31 -3.10 21.27
N ILE A 92 3.20 -3.13 20.51
CA ILE A 92 1.85 -2.90 21.04
C ILE A 92 1.50 -3.97 22.09
N ILE A 93 1.66 -5.25 21.76
CA ILE A 93 1.39 -6.35 22.67
C ILE A 93 2.21 -6.22 23.97
N GLY A 94 3.50 -5.89 23.84
CA GLY A 94 4.38 -5.71 24.99
C GLY A 94 3.98 -4.54 25.90
N ALA A 95 3.52 -3.44 25.29
CA ALA A 95 3.03 -2.29 26.05
C ALA A 95 1.71 -2.57 26.76
N ASP A 96 0.79 -3.26 26.11
CA ASP A 96 -0.50 -3.62 26.70
C ASP A 96 -0.34 -4.61 27.87
N TRP A 97 0.62 -5.51 27.79
CA TRP A 97 0.91 -6.47 28.87
C TRP A 97 1.35 -5.78 30.15
N GLY A 98 2.14 -4.69 30.05
CA GLY A 98 2.67 -3.98 31.22
C GLY A 98 1.72 -2.93 31.81
N SER A 99 0.79 -2.38 31.00
CA SER A 99 -0.04 -1.22 31.37
C SER A 99 -1.52 -1.54 31.61
N GLY A 100 -1.94 -2.80 31.44
CA GLY A 100 -3.35 -3.19 31.53
C GLY A 100 -4.18 -2.79 30.31
N GLY A 101 -3.53 -2.49 29.20
CA GLY A 101 -4.12 -2.09 27.91
C GLY A 101 -4.14 -0.58 27.70
N LEU A 102 -3.49 -0.14 26.64
CA LEU A 102 -3.55 1.26 26.20
C LEU A 102 -4.70 1.44 25.19
N SER A 103 -5.28 2.63 25.14
CA SER A 103 -6.31 2.91 24.15
C SER A 103 -5.73 2.92 22.72
N TRP A 104 -6.54 2.57 21.74
CA TRP A 104 -6.12 2.58 20.32
C TRP A 104 -5.66 3.96 19.86
N GLN A 105 -6.16 5.03 20.47
CA GLN A 105 -5.74 6.40 20.22
C GLN A 105 -4.27 6.61 20.60
N VAL A 106 -3.82 6.05 21.71
CA VAL A 106 -2.42 6.11 22.13
C VAL A 106 -1.54 5.29 21.19
N HIS A 107 -2.00 4.11 20.77
CA HIS A 107 -1.25 3.28 19.83
C HIS A 107 -1.05 3.98 18.48
N SER A 108 -2.02 4.76 18.00
CA SER A 108 -1.88 5.51 16.75
C SER A 108 -0.75 6.53 16.79
N LEU A 109 -0.45 7.11 17.96
CA LEU A 109 0.64 8.06 18.13
C LEU A 109 2.04 7.41 18.07
N TRP A 110 2.14 6.10 18.26
CA TRP A 110 3.44 5.39 18.19
C TRP A 110 4.09 5.48 16.82
N VAL A 111 3.30 5.69 15.77
CA VAL A 111 3.80 5.93 14.42
C VAL A 111 4.71 7.18 14.34
N VAL A 112 4.51 8.14 15.24
CA VAL A 112 5.32 9.37 15.29
C VAL A 112 6.77 9.06 15.65
N ILE A 113 7.04 8.04 16.49
CA ILE A 113 8.39 7.67 16.93
C ILE A 113 9.28 7.30 15.73
N PRO A 114 8.94 6.28 14.92
CA PRO A 114 9.73 5.95 13.74
C PRO A 114 9.71 7.06 12.68
N ALA A 115 8.62 7.85 12.59
CA ALA A 115 8.55 8.98 11.68
C ALA A 115 9.59 10.06 12.01
N VAL A 116 9.73 10.44 13.29
CA VAL A 116 10.78 11.35 13.73
C VAL A 116 12.17 10.76 13.53
N ALA A 117 12.34 9.46 13.87
CA ALA A 117 13.63 8.79 13.72
C ALA A 117 14.11 8.83 12.25
N TYR A 118 13.26 8.46 11.28
CA TYR A 118 13.68 8.49 9.88
C TYR A 118 13.96 9.94 9.41
N LEU A 119 13.17 10.92 9.85
CA LEU A 119 13.42 12.30 9.46
C LEU A 119 14.79 12.79 9.95
N LEU A 120 15.13 12.53 11.21
CA LEU A 120 16.43 12.89 11.78
C LEU A 120 17.60 12.21 11.05
N MET A 121 17.43 10.92 10.69
CA MET A 121 18.43 10.18 9.91
C MET A 121 18.55 10.70 8.47
N TYR A 122 17.42 11.11 7.88
CA TYR A 122 17.32 11.51 6.48
C TYR A 122 17.85 12.94 6.23
N MET A 123 17.65 13.85 7.18
CA MET A 123 18.01 15.28 7.03
C MET A 123 19.49 15.52 6.68
N PRO A 124 20.48 14.87 7.32
CA PRO A 124 21.90 15.09 6.99
C PRO A 124 22.34 14.42 5.69
N CYS A 125 21.54 13.47 5.13
CA CYS A 125 21.93 12.70 3.96
C CYS A 125 21.99 13.57 2.69
N LYS A 126 22.97 13.30 1.85
CA LYS A 126 23.04 13.80 0.47
C LYS A 126 22.56 12.69 -0.46
N PHE A 127 21.60 13.01 -1.29
CA PHE A 127 20.99 12.01 -2.19
C PHE A 127 21.50 12.23 -3.61
N PRO A 128 21.73 11.13 -4.34
CA PRO A 128 22.03 11.20 -5.77
C PRO A 128 20.82 11.78 -6.52
N VAL A 129 21.07 12.31 -7.70
CA VAL A 129 19.99 12.66 -8.64
C VAL A 129 19.43 11.35 -9.20
N ASP A 130 18.12 11.30 -9.45
CA ASP A 130 17.44 10.14 -10.05
C ASP A 130 18.12 9.76 -11.36
N GLU A 131 18.38 8.45 -11.57
CA GLU A 131 19.02 7.94 -12.78
C GLU A 131 18.26 8.32 -14.05
N ARG A 132 16.93 8.33 -13.99
CA ARG A 132 16.05 8.72 -15.10
C ARG A 132 16.22 10.20 -15.45
N VAL A 133 16.31 11.05 -14.44
CA VAL A 133 16.52 12.51 -14.62
C VAL A 133 17.93 12.76 -15.18
N GLN A 134 18.93 12.02 -14.71
CA GLN A 134 20.29 12.08 -15.27
C GLN A 134 20.35 11.64 -16.73
N ALA A 135 19.58 10.60 -17.09
CA ALA A 135 19.49 10.09 -18.45
C ALA A 135 18.61 10.92 -19.37
N GLY A 136 17.96 11.98 -18.87
CA GLY A 136 17.09 12.84 -19.65
C GLY A 136 15.83 12.16 -20.18
N VAL A 137 15.42 11.01 -19.60
CA VAL A 137 14.24 10.27 -20.06
C VAL A 137 12.98 11.00 -19.63
N PRO A 138 12.08 11.37 -20.57
CA PRO A 138 10.86 12.09 -20.27
C PRO A 138 9.87 11.21 -19.50
N TYR A 139 9.09 11.83 -18.63
CA TYR A 139 8.09 11.12 -17.80
C TYR A 139 7.08 10.31 -18.62
N VAL A 140 6.72 10.82 -19.81
CA VAL A 140 5.79 10.14 -20.72
C VAL A 140 6.33 8.79 -21.18
N GLU A 141 7.64 8.65 -21.37
CA GLU A 141 8.27 7.37 -21.75
C GLU A 141 8.17 6.35 -20.61
N MET A 142 8.32 6.79 -19.36
CA MET A 142 8.10 5.94 -18.18
C MET A 142 6.65 5.43 -18.14
N LEU A 143 5.67 6.28 -18.42
CA LEU A 143 4.25 5.88 -18.47
C LEU A 143 3.98 4.86 -19.58
N ARG A 144 4.64 5.00 -20.73
CA ARG A 144 4.55 4.02 -21.82
C ARG A 144 5.07 2.64 -21.42
N GLN A 145 6.17 2.59 -20.65
CA GLN A 145 6.78 1.33 -20.20
C GLN A 145 5.95 0.60 -19.14
N VAL A 146 5.15 1.31 -18.33
CA VAL A 146 4.24 0.71 -17.34
C VAL A 146 3.17 -0.17 -18.01
N GLY A 147 2.85 0.10 -19.27
CA GLY A 147 1.86 -0.64 -20.03
C GLY A 147 0.42 -0.27 -19.70
N PHE A 148 -0.41 -0.19 -20.72
CA PHE A 148 -1.82 0.18 -20.60
C PHE A 148 -2.60 -0.77 -19.67
N LEU A 149 -2.35 -2.07 -19.75
CA LEU A 149 -3.04 -3.07 -18.94
C LEU A 149 -2.77 -2.90 -17.45
N THR A 150 -1.51 -2.68 -17.07
CA THR A 150 -1.11 -2.47 -15.67
C THR A 150 -1.71 -1.18 -15.12
N ALA A 151 -1.71 -0.11 -15.91
CA ALA A 151 -2.32 1.16 -15.52
C ALA A 151 -3.84 1.03 -15.37
N ALA A 152 -4.51 0.34 -16.29
CA ALA A 152 -5.94 0.08 -16.23
C ALA A 152 -6.32 -0.77 -15.01
N LEU A 153 -5.55 -1.82 -14.72
CA LEU A 153 -5.75 -2.67 -13.54
C LEU A 153 -5.57 -1.88 -12.24
N ALA A 154 -4.51 -1.08 -12.14
CA ALA A 154 -4.26 -0.24 -10.97
C ALA A 154 -5.37 0.80 -10.76
N ALA A 155 -5.83 1.46 -11.82
CA ALA A 155 -6.95 2.40 -11.78
C ALA A 155 -8.25 1.70 -11.35
N PHE A 156 -8.52 0.50 -11.89
CA PHE A 156 -9.68 -0.29 -11.50
C PHE A 156 -9.64 -0.67 -10.02
N MET A 157 -8.53 -1.21 -9.53
CA MET A 157 -8.37 -1.57 -8.10
C MET A 157 -8.55 -0.36 -7.19
N MET A 158 -8.02 0.80 -7.59
CA MET A 158 -8.19 2.04 -6.82
C MET A 158 -9.66 2.48 -6.80
N VAL A 159 -10.37 2.47 -7.92
CA VAL A 159 -11.80 2.82 -7.99
C VAL A 159 -12.64 1.82 -7.19
N TYR A 160 -12.31 0.52 -7.28
CA TYR A 160 -12.97 -0.53 -6.52
C TYR A 160 -12.81 -0.32 -5.01
N GLU A 161 -11.59 -0.09 -4.52
CA GLU A 161 -11.34 0.16 -3.10
C GLU A 161 -12.03 1.45 -2.60
N ILE A 162 -11.93 2.54 -3.34
CA ILE A 162 -12.63 3.78 -3.00
C ILE A 162 -14.15 3.55 -3.00
N GLY A 163 -14.66 2.84 -4.01
CA GLY A 163 -16.09 2.53 -4.10
C GLY A 163 -16.59 1.73 -2.90
N ASN A 164 -15.88 0.69 -2.51
CA ASN A 164 -16.23 -0.14 -1.37
C ASN A 164 -16.11 0.59 -0.03
N GLN A 165 -15.01 1.31 0.18
CA GLN A 165 -14.71 1.92 1.47
C GLN A 165 -15.47 3.24 1.70
N VAL A 166 -15.63 4.05 0.65
CA VAL A 166 -16.27 5.38 0.78
C VAL A 166 -17.77 5.33 0.54
N PHE A 167 -18.18 4.62 -0.50
CA PHE A 167 -19.57 4.64 -0.97
C PHE A 167 -20.36 3.38 -0.60
N GLN A 168 -19.71 2.40 0.04
CA GLN A 168 -20.33 1.11 0.40
C GLN A 168 -20.99 0.42 -0.81
N LEU A 169 -20.32 0.49 -1.96
CA LEU A 169 -20.78 -0.09 -3.22
C LEU A 169 -20.55 -1.60 -3.31
N THR A 170 -20.20 -2.27 -2.20
CA THR A 170 -19.90 -3.70 -2.14
C THR A 170 -21.01 -4.52 -2.77
N ASP A 171 -22.27 -4.23 -2.43
CA ASP A 171 -23.43 -4.92 -2.99
C ASP A 171 -23.56 -4.77 -4.51
N TRP A 172 -23.07 -3.64 -5.04
CA TRP A 172 -23.09 -3.38 -6.46
C TRP A 172 -22.06 -4.21 -7.23
N PHE A 173 -20.86 -4.36 -6.66
CA PHE A 173 -19.77 -5.12 -7.27
C PHE A 173 -19.93 -6.65 -7.08
N GLU A 174 -20.59 -7.09 -6.03
CA GLU A 174 -20.76 -8.52 -5.69
C GLU A 174 -22.00 -9.16 -6.32
N LYS A 175 -22.92 -8.39 -6.89
CA LYS A 175 -24.10 -8.94 -7.55
C LYS A 175 -23.69 -9.79 -8.76
N PRO A 176 -24.30 -11.00 -8.92
CA PRO A 176 -23.95 -11.92 -10.01
C PRO A 176 -24.12 -11.32 -11.41
N ASP A 177 -25.01 -10.36 -11.54
CA ASP A 177 -25.37 -9.71 -12.81
C ASP A 177 -24.38 -8.63 -13.24
N HIS A 178 -23.44 -8.28 -12.38
CA HIS A 178 -22.43 -7.27 -12.68
C HIS A 178 -21.13 -7.93 -13.17
N TRP A 179 -20.64 -7.49 -14.33
CA TRP A 179 -19.40 -7.94 -14.98
C TRP A 179 -18.15 -7.75 -14.12
N PHE A 180 -18.27 -7.05 -13.00
CA PHE A 180 -17.18 -6.64 -12.12
C PHE A 180 -17.23 -7.37 -10.76
N SER A 181 -17.75 -8.60 -10.70
CA SER A 181 -17.64 -9.35 -9.45
C SER A 181 -16.17 -9.55 -9.08
N THR A 182 -15.84 -9.29 -7.84
CA THR A 182 -14.48 -9.42 -7.28
C THR A 182 -13.84 -10.76 -7.58
N SER A 183 -14.67 -11.84 -7.57
CA SER A 183 -14.24 -13.20 -7.88
C SER A 183 -13.77 -13.37 -9.32
N ALA A 184 -14.39 -12.69 -10.28
CA ALA A 184 -13.99 -12.76 -11.68
C ALA A 184 -12.62 -12.09 -11.91
N TRP A 185 -12.38 -10.91 -11.31
CA TRP A 185 -11.15 -10.16 -11.49
C TRP A 185 -9.97 -10.78 -10.74
N ILE A 186 -10.19 -11.28 -9.52
CA ILE A 186 -9.17 -12.04 -8.80
C ILE A 186 -8.83 -13.32 -9.56
N GLY A 187 -9.82 -14.00 -10.13
CA GLY A 187 -9.60 -15.16 -10.99
C GLY A 187 -8.76 -14.85 -12.22
N ILE A 188 -9.02 -13.74 -12.90
CA ILE A 188 -8.23 -13.27 -14.05
C ILE A 188 -6.81 -12.86 -13.61
N ALA A 189 -6.67 -12.11 -12.52
CA ALA A 189 -5.37 -11.61 -12.04
C ALA A 189 -4.45 -12.71 -11.50
N LEU A 190 -5.01 -13.78 -10.92
CA LEU A 190 -4.27 -14.90 -10.33
C LEU A 190 -4.20 -16.15 -11.25
N GLY A 191 -4.63 -16.04 -12.50
CA GLY A 191 -4.59 -17.18 -13.43
C GLY A 191 -5.66 -18.24 -13.17
N GLY A 192 -6.81 -17.81 -12.62
CA GLY A 192 -8.06 -18.53 -12.69
C GLY A 192 -8.09 -19.95 -12.12
N GLN A 193 -7.99 -20.11 -10.83
CA GLN A 193 -8.60 -21.28 -10.22
C GLN A 193 -10.09 -21.01 -10.04
N ASP A 194 -10.88 -21.56 -10.95
CA ASP A 194 -12.34 -21.46 -10.97
C ASP A 194 -12.90 -22.22 -9.75
N ARG A 195 -13.11 -21.50 -8.65
CA ARG A 195 -13.70 -22.08 -7.41
C ARG A 195 -15.07 -22.66 -7.64
N ASP A 196 -15.78 -22.17 -8.63
CA ASP A 196 -17.10 -22.70 -9.01
C ASP A 196 -16.98 -24.04 -9.74
N ARG A 197 -15.92 -24.23 -10.51
CA ARG A 197 -15.61 -25.54 -11.11
C ARG A 197 -15.27 -26.59 -10.06
N ASP A 198 -14.55 -26.21 -9.03
CA ASP A 198 -14.20 -27.13 -7.94
C ASP A 198 -15.42 -27.44 -7.06
N ARG A 199 -16.31 -26.47 -6.83
CA ARG A 199 -17.57 -26.68 -6.13
C ARG A 199 -18.55 -27.56 -6.93
N GLU A 200 -18.62 -27.34 -8.23
CA GLU A 200 -19.48 -28.18 -9.09
C GLU A 200 -18.92 -29.59 -9.23
N LYS A 201 -17.59 -29.73 -9.31
CA LYS A 201 -16.92 -31.04 -9.30
C LYS A 201 -17.15 -31.79 -7.98
N SER A 202 -17.05 -31.10 -6.85
CA SER A 202 -17.36 -31.68 -5.52
C SER A 202 -18.81 -32.04 -5.37
N ARG A 203 -19.75 -31.25 -5.92
CA ARG A 203 -21.19 -31.62 -5.95
C ARG A 203 -21.47 -32.85 -6.81
N ARG A 204 -20.84 -32.96 -7.98
CA ARG A 204 -21.00 -34.12 -8.86
C ARG A 204 -20.43 -35.39 -8.23
N ILE A 205 -19.30 -35.31 -7.55
CA ILE A 205 -18.70 -36.43 -6.81
C ILE A 205 -19.62 -36.83 -5.64
N GLY A 206 -20.12 -35.89 -4.84
CA GLY A 206 -21.02 -36.15 -3.73
C GLY A 206 -22.41 -36.67 -4.13
N ILE A 207 -22.84 -36.47 -5.39
CA ILE A 207 -24.07 -37.03 -5.95
C ILE A 207 -23.79 -38.45 -6.45
N ALA A 208 -22.63 -38.72 -7.03
CA ALA A 208 -22.26 -40.06 -7.52
C ALA A 208 -22.16 -41.08 -6.37
N ASP A 209 -21.75 -40.68 -5.20
CA ASP A 209 -21.65 -41.54 -4.01
C ASP A 209 -23.00 -41.80 -3.31
N ARG A 210 -24.10 -41.19 -3.78
CA ARG A 210 -25.45 -41.34 -3.20
C ARG A 210 -26.43 -42.15 -4.09
N LEU A 211 -25.98 -42.67 -5.22
CA LEU A 211 -26.83 -43.52 -6.05
C LEU A 211 -26.73 -44.94 -5.54
N PRO A 212 -27.85 -45.55 -5.09
CA PRO A 212 -27.88 -46.96 -4.70
C PRO A 212 -27.70 -47.86 -5.94
N ASN A 213 -26.90 -48.89 -5.82
CA ASN A 213 -26.77 -49.97 -6.77
C ASN A 213 -28.10 -50.74 -6.93
#